data_1cfb5f5093ed6f9f87ecc9707aed2824
#
_entry.id   1cfb5f5093ed6f9f87ecc9707aed2824
#
_cell.length_a   1.000
_cell.length_b   1.000
_cell.length_c   1.000
_cell.angle_alpha   90.00
_cell.angle_beta   90.00
_cell.angle_gamma   90.00
#
_symmetry.space_group_name_H-M   'P 1'
#
loop_
_entity.id
_entity.type
_entity.pdbx_description
1 polymer ?
#
loop_
_entity_poly.entity_id
_entity_poly.type
_entity_poly.pdbx_seq_one_letter_code
_entity_poly.pdbx_strand_id
1 'polypeptide(L)' 'MDELEFYKKQYAFLMGEMDRAVTALEHCRFEDAQHILTAALAAAEQRWIDAVSPESSNKP' A
#
# COMPACT_ATOMS: atom_id res chain seq x y z
N MET A 1 10.98 14.16 -7.46
CA MET A 1 10.59 13.57 -6.19
C MET A 1 11.75 12.81 -5.56
N ASP A 2 11.89 12.94 -4.26
CA ASP A 2 12.93 12.24 -3.52
C ASP A 2 12.54 10.78 -3.34
N GLU A 3 13.37 9.88 -3.86
CA GLU A 3 13.09 8.45 -3.74
C GLU A 3 13.02 8.00 -2.30
N LEU A 4 13.91 8.51 -1.47
CA LEU A 4 13.91 8.13 -0.06
C LEU A 4 12.61 8.54 0.59
N GLU A 5 12.13 9.73 0.29
CA GLU A 5 10.88 10.21 0.84
C GLU A 5 9.73 9.32 0.41
N PHE A 6 9.73 8.89 -0.86
CA PHE A 6 8.70 7.99 -1.36
C PHE A 6 8.70 6.68 -0.58
N TYR A 7 9.89 6.10 -0.40
CA TYR A 7 9.98 4.81 0.31
C TYR A 7 9.58 4.93 1.77
N LYS A 8 9.93 6.05 2.39
CA LYS A 8 9.51 6.27 3.77
C LYS A 8 8.01 6.30 3.91
N LYS A 9 7.35 7.01 3.01
CA LYS A 9 5.90 7.10 3.05
C LYS A 9 5.25 5.77 2.74
N GLN A 10 5.81 5.04 1.77
CA GLN A 10 5.29 3.73 1.41
C GLN A 10 5.44 2.76 2.57
N TYR A 11 6.58 2.80 3.21
CA TYR A 11 6.83 1.95 4.37
C TYR A 11 5.83 2.24 5.49
N ALA A 12 5.64 3.52 5.81
CA ALA A 12 4.71 3.89 6.88
C ALA A 12 3.30 3.46 6.54
N PHE A 13 2.89 3.63 5.29
CA PHE A 13 1.57 3.22 4.85
C PHE A 13 1.38 1.72 5.03
N LEU A 14 2.32 0.94 4.53
CA LEU A 14 2.19 -0.51 4.59
C LEU A 14 2.25 -1.03 6.02
N MET A 15 3.10 -0.43 6.86
CA MET A 15 3.16 -0.83 8.26
C MET A 15 1.84 -0.61 8.96
N GLY A 16 1.19 0.53 8.68
CA GLY A 16 -0.10 0.80 9.27
C GLY A 16 -1.15 -0.20 8.83
N GLU A 17 -1.16 -0.54 7.53
CA GLU A 17 -2.15 -1.48 7.04
C GLU A 17 -1.91 -2.89 7.56
N MET A 18 -0.63 -3.28 7.67
CA MET A 18 -0.32 -4.59 8.24
C MET A 18 -0.74 -4.67 9.69
N ASP A 19 -0.55 -3.60 10.44
CA ASP A 19 -0.97 -3.57 11.83
C ASP A 19 -2.47 -3.75 11.94
N ARG A 20 -3.23 -3.09 11.08
CA ARG A 20 -4.67 -3.25 11.08
C ARG A 20 -5.08 -4.68 10.74
N ALA A 21 -4.38 -5.30 9.80
CA ALA A 21 -4.67 -6.68 9.43
C ALA A 21 -4.38 -7.63 10.58
N VAL A 22 -3.27 -7.41 11.28
CA VAL A 22 -2.93 -8.24 12.43
C VAL A 22 -4.01 -8.11 13.50
N THR A 23 -4.47 -6.89 13.75
CA THR A 23 -5.52 -6.68 14.73
C THR A 23 -6.79 -7.43 14.33
N ALA A 24 -7.14 -7.39 13.06
CA ALA A 24 -8.31 -8.13 12.59
C ALA A 24 -8.14 -9.63 12.81
N LEU A 25 -6.94 -10.14 12.54
CA LEU A 25 -6.67 -11.57 12.76
C LEU A 25 -6.78 -11.94 14.24
N GLU A 26 -6.31 -11.05 15.11
CA GLU A 26 -6.39 -11.31 16.55
C GLU A 26 -7.83 -11.42 17.01
N HIS A 27 -8.74 -10.78 16.30
CA HIS A 27 -10.16 -10.85 16.61
C HIS A 27 -10.88 -11.86 15.72
N CYS A 28 -10.13 -12.71 15.05
CA CYS A 28 -10.68 -13.76 14.18
C CYS A 28 -11.53 -13.21 13.05
N ARG A 29 -11.22 -11.99 12.63
CA ARG A 29 -11.94 -11.36 11.51
C ARG A 29 -11.14 -11.58 10.24
N PHE A 30 -11.17 -12.80 9.76
CA PHE A 30 -10.29 -13.22 8.67
C PHE A 30 -10.59 -12.53 7.35
N GLU A 31 -11.86 -12.36 7.03
CA GLU A 31 -12.22 -11.69 5.80
C GLU A 31 -11.82 -10.22 5.82
N ASP A 32 -11.96 -9.60 7.00
CA ASP A 32 -11.52 -8.20 7.13
C ASP A 32 -10.02 -8.09 6.92
N ALA A 33 -9.25 -9.01 7.51
CA ALA A 33 -7.81 -8.99 7.36
C ALA A 33 -7.42 -9.17 5.90
N GLN A 34 -8.05 -10.11 5.21
CA GLN A 34 -7.77 -10.34 3.81
C GLN A 34 -8.09 -9.11 2.98
N HIS A 35 -9.22 -8.49 3.27
CA HIS A 35 -9.63 -7.29 2.54
C HIS A 35 -8.63 -6.16 2.75
N ILE A 36 -8.20 -5.96 4.00
CA ILE A 36 -7.23 -4.92 4.31
C ILE A 36 -5.94 -5.15 3.53
N LEU A 37 -5.44 -6.39 3.55
CA LEU A 37 -4.18 -6.69 2.88
C LEU A 37 -4.29 -6.57 1.37
N THR A 38 -5.40 -7.04 0.82
CA THR A 38 -5.62 -6.95 -0.62
C THR A 38 -5.70 -5.49 -1.07
N ALA A 39 -6.42 -4.68 -0.32
CA ALA A 39 -6.53 -3.26 -0.64
C ALA A 39 -5.19 -2.55 -0.49
N ALA A 40 -4.42 -2.92 0.55
CA ALA A 40 -3.13 -2.31 0.77
C ALA A 40 -2.17 -2.65 -0.36
N LEU A 41 -2.20 -3.90 -0.81
CA LEU A 41 -1.34 -4.32 -1.91
C LEU A 41 -1.66 -3.54 -3.17
N ALA A 42 -2.94 -3.42 -3.50
CA ALA A 42 -3.34 -2.68 -4.69
C ALA A 42 -2.95 -1.22 -4.59
N ALA A 43 -3.14 -0.61 -3.42
CA ALA A 43 -2.78 0.78 -3.23
C ALA A 43 -1.28 1.00 -3.33
N ALA A 44 -0.50 0.07 -2.77
CA ALA A 44 0.95 0.18 -2.83
C ALA A 44 1.44 0.06 -4.28
N GLU A 45 0.84 -0.85 -5.04
CA GLU A 45 1.20 -1.02 -6.44
C GLU A 45 0.87 0.24 -7.24
N GLN A 46 -0.28 0.83 -6.97
CA GLN A 46 -0.67 2.04 -7.69
C GLN A 46 0.27 3.19 -7.36
N ARG A 47 0.65 3.31 -6.09
CA ARG A 47 1.61 4.35 -5.70
C ARG A 47 2.94 4.16 -6.41
N TRP A 48 3.38 2.92 -6.52
CA TRP A 48 4.64 2.61 -7.18
C TRP A 48 4.56 2.98 -8.65
N ILE A 49 3.48 2.59 -9.32
CA ILE A 49 3.30 2.90 -10.73
C ILE A 49 3.29 4.41 -10.95
N ASP A 50 2.58 5.14 -10.11
CA ASP A 50 2.50 6.58 -10.24
C ASP A 50 3.86 7.24 -10.04
N ALA A 51 4.70 6.66 -9.19
CA ALA A 51 5.99 7.26 -8.88
C ALA A 51 7.04 6.97 -9.94
N VAL A 52 6.99 5.78 -10.56
CA VAL A 52 8.10 5.34 -11.41
C VAL A 52 7.76 5.33 -12.89
N SER A 53 6.53 5.67 -13.26
CA SER A 53 6.11 5.61 -14.65
C SER A 53 5.52 6.92 -15.11
N PRO A 54 6.27 8.00 -15.04
CA PRO A 54 5.74 9.29 -15.50
C PRO A 54 5.37 9.27 -16.98
N GLU A 55 6.06 8.47 -17.77
CA GLU A 55 5.73 8.37 -19.19
C GLU A 55 4.32 7.85 -19.40
N SER A 56 3.93 6.89 -18.56
CA SER A 56 2.60 6.33 -18.67
C SER A 56 1.54 7.38 -18.44
N SER A 57 1.76 8.22 -17.46
CA SER A 57 0.80 9.26 -17.16
C SER A 57 0.82 10.35 -18.22
N ASN A 58 1.93 10.48 -18.95
CA ASN A 58 2.04 11.48 -19.99
C ASN A 58 1.56 10.99 -21.34
N LYS A 59 1.26 9.75 -21.44
CA LYS A 59 0.83 9.21 -22.71
C LYS A 59 -0.49 9.81 -23.13
N PRO A 60 -0.57 10.24 -24.34
CA PRO A 60 -1.83 10.74 -24.85
C PRO A 60 -2.86 9.64 -24.95
#